data_31a6dade0c44253c19a5f791240aae54
#
_entry.id   31a6dade0c44253c19a5f791240aae54
#
_cell.length_a   1.000
_cell.length_b   1.000
_cell.length_c   1.000
_cell.angle_alpha   90.00
_cell.angle_beta   90.00
_cell.angle_gamma   90.00
#
_symmetry.space_group_name_H-M   'P 1'
#
loop_
_entity.id
_entity.type
_entity.pdbx_description
1 polymer ?
#
loop_
_entity_poly.entity_id
_entity_poly.type
_entity_poly.pdbx_seq_one_letter_code
_entity_poly.pdbx_strand_id
1 'polypeptide(L)'
;RRRQSAEEIDYQMNVIERVFMENGCMEFKKAKNDEESADLWFARRNASQSITIYGSKKINEDITVPRSVLPELLRRINDVARKYEVKVPCFGHTGDGNVHTNVMVDGSDPKQLEIGHKAIEEIFRITVELGGTLSGEHGIGLSKAPFMHLAFTEEEMNLFRDIKRAFDPNNILNPGKMAL
;
A
#
# COMPACT_ATOMS: atom_id res chain seq x y z
N ARG A 1 19.81 -1.65 18.92
CA ARG A 1 18.77 -2.70 18.88
C ARG A 1 19.15 -3.75 19.93
N ARG A 2 18.31 -3.99 20.95
CA ARG A 2 18.50 -5.14 21.86
C ARG A 2 18.32 -6.40 21.03
N ARG A 3 19.30 -7.33 21.08
CA ARG A 3 19.11 -8.69 20.54
C ARG A 3 18.05 -9.37 21.42
N GLN A 4 16.94 -9.78 20.85
CA GLN A 4 15.94 -10.60 21.52
C GLN A 4 16.55 -11.98 21.80
N SER A 5 16.22 -12.58 22.94
CA SER A 5 16.63 -13.95 23.24
C SER A 5 15.86 -14.94 22.36
N ALA A 6 16.42 -16.13 22.14
CA ALA A 6 15.72 -17.17 21.39
C ALA A 6 14.38 -17.53 22.03
N GLU A 7 14.33 -17.58 23.37
CA GLU A 7 13.12 -17.85 24.14
C GLU A 7 12.04 -16.80 23.93
N GLU A 8 12.42 -15.51 23.85
CA GLU A 8 11.50 -14.41 23.58
C GLU A 8 10.93 -14.50 22.16
N ILE A 9 11.75 -14.83 21.17
CA ILE A 9 11.33 -15.05 19.79
C ILE A 9 10.36 -16.23 19.71
N ASP A 10 10.65 -17.34 20.35
CA ASP A 10 9.79 -18.52 20.36
C ASP A 10 8.46 -18.23 21.06
N TYR A 11 8.46 -17.51 22.15
CA TYR A 11 7.23 -17.07 22.80
C TYR A 11 6.37 -16.21 21.88
N GLN A 12 6.96 -15.20 21.22
CA GLN A 12 6.24 -14.33 20.28
C GLN A 12 5.68 -15.12 19.10
N MET A 13 6.45 -16.03 18.53
CA MET A 13 6.01 -16.89 17.42
C MET A 13 4.82 -17.79 17.81
N ASN A 14 4.85 -18.36 19.01
CA ASN A 14 3.74 -19.17 19.51
C ASN A 14 2.47 -18.33 19.74
N VAL A 15 2.60 -17.09 20.21
CA VAL A 15 1.47 -16.16 20.35
C VAL A 15 0.90 -15.81 18.96
N ILE A 16 1.75 -15.51 17.99
CA ILE A 16 1.34 -15.20 16.61
C ILE A 16 0.60 -16.40 16.01
N GLU A 17 1.18 -17.61 16.08
CA GLU A 17 0.55 -18.83 15.57
C GLU A 17 -0.83 -19.04 16.16
N ARG A 18 -0.96 -18.95 17.49
CA ARG A 18 -2.24 -19.08 18.18
C ARG A 18 -3.27 -18.07 17.66
N VAL A 19 -2.91 -16.79 17.57
CA VAL A 19 -3.81 -15.73 17.09
C VAL A 19 -4.25 -16.00 15.65
N PHE A 20 -3.35 -16.44 14.78
CA PHE A 20 -3.69 -16.78 13.41
C PHE A 20 -4.67 -17.98 13.35
N MET A 21 -4.42 -19.04 14.10
CA MET A 21 -5.27 -20.24 14.12
C MET A 21 -6.66 -19.92 14.71
N GLU A 22 -6.75 -19.14 15.78
CA GLU A 22 -8.01 -18.69 16.39
C GLU A 22 -8.85 -17.81 15.42
N ASN A 23 -8.21 -17.18 14.44
CA ASN A 23 -8.86 -16.34 13.42
C ASN A 23 -9.00 -17.02 12.03
N GLY A 24 -8.96 -18.35 11.99
CA GLY A 24 -9.27 -19.13 10.79
C GLY A 24 -8.12 -19.24 9.79
N CYS A 25 -6.88 -19.11 10.22
CA CYS A 25 -5.72 -19.38 9.39
C CYS A 25 -5.73 -20.85 8.94
N MET A 26 -5.63 -21.09 7.63
CA MET A 26 -5.64 -22.44 7.07
C MET A 26 -4.26 -23.10 7.12
N GLU A 27 -3.21 -22.32 7.06
CA GLU A 27 -1.82 -22.82 7.09
C GLU A 27 -0.92 -21.76 7.72
N PHE A 28 -0.09 -22.17 8.67
CA PHE A 28 0.93 -21.35 9.30
C PHE A 28 2.30 -22.00 9.11
N LYS A 29 3.26 -21.27 8.57
CA LYS A 29 4.63 -21.75 8.37
C LYS A 29 5.62 -20.93 9.19
N LYS A 30 6.40 -21.63 10.03
CA LYS A 30 7.52 -21.08 10.78
C LYS A 30 8.81 -21.71 10.24
N ALA A 31 9.77 -20.91 9.84
CA ALA A 31 11.08 -21.40 9.42
C ALA A 31 11.79 -22.06 10.60
N LYS A 32 12.33 -23.25 10.39
CA LYS A 32 13.07 -24.04 11.40
C LYS A 32 14.58 -23.83 11.32
N ASN A 33 15.05 -23.31 10.20
CA ASN A 33 16.46 -23.06 9.92
C ASN A 33 16.61 -21.92 8.90
N ASP A 34 17.84 -21.54 8.59
CA ASP A 34 18.16 -20.44 7.68
C ASP A 34 17.74 -20.73 6.23
N GLU A 35 17.74 -21.99 5.79
CA GLU A 35 17.30 -22.39 4.45
C GLU A 35 15.79 -22.17 4.28
N GLU A 36 14.97 -22.69 5.19
CA GLU A 36 13.52 -22.44 5.18
C GLU A 36 13.19 -20.93 5.31
N SER A 37 13.98 -20.20 6.11
CA SER A 37 13.85 -18.75 6.22
C SER A 37 14.14 -18.06 4.88
N ALA A 38 15.19 -18.49 4.18
CA ALA A 38 15.54 -17.96 2.86
C ALA A 38 14.44 -18.21 1.83
N ASP A 39 13.80 -19.38 1.86
CA ASP A 39 12.67 -19.74 0.98
C ASP A 39 11.44 -18.86 1.24
N LEU A 40 11.06 -18.65 2.50
CA LEU A 40 9.97 -17.74 2.86
C LEU A 40 10.25 -16.30 2.39
N TRP A 41 11.49 -15.84 2.58
CA TRP A 41 11.92 -14.54 2.10
C TRP A 41 11.99 -14.46 0.57
N PHE A 42 12.34 -15.55 -0.12
CA PHE A 42 12.28 -15.60 -1.58
C PHE A 42 10.85 -15.39 -2.08
N ALA A 43 9.88 -16.11 -1.52
CA ALA A 43 8.47 -15.91 -1.87
C ALA A 43 8.02 -14.45 -1.64
N ARG A 44 8.38 -13.85 -0.48
CA ARG A 44 8.04 -12.46 -0.16
C ARG A 44 8.68 -11.46 -1.14
N ARG A 45 9.95 -11.64 -1.50
CA ARG A 45 10.64 -10.75 -2.44
C ARG A 45 10.06 -10.80 -3.85
N ASN A 46 9.54 -11.95 -4.27
CA ASN A 46 8.97 -12.15 -5.59
C ASN A 46 7.47 -11.84 -5.69
N ALA A 47 6.80 -11.51 -4.58
CA ALA A 47 5.37 -11.25 -4.54
C ALA A 47 4.94 -10.19 -5.59
N SER A 48 5.68 -9.09 -5.70
CA SER A 48 5.37 -8.00 -6.63
C SER A 48 5.51 -8.39 -8.11
N GLN A 49 6.37 -9.35 -8.42
CA GLN A 49 6.51 -9.85 -9.80
C GLN A 49 5.48 -10.93 -10.12
N SER A 50 5.14 -11.78 -9.16
CA SER A 50 4.19 -12.88 -9.35
C SER A 50 2.79 -12.41 -9.75
N ILE A 51 2.40 -11.19 -9.36
CA ILE A 51 1.07 -10.65 -9.69
C ILE A 51 0.91 -10.22 -11.16
N THR A 52 1.98 -10.17 -11.93
CA THR A 52 1.93 -9.80 -13.38
C THR A 52 1.12 -10.77 -14.23
N ILE A 53 0.81 -11.97 -13.72
CA ILE A 53 -0.12 -12.91 -14.35
C ILE A 53 -1.55 -12.36 -14.46
N TYR A 54 -1.91 -11.35 -13.68
CA TYR A 54 -3.26 -10.77 -13.65
C TYR A 54 -3.44 -9.58 -14.60
N GLY A 55 -2.38 -9.10 -15.26
CA GLY A 55 -2.47 -8.00 -16.22
C GLY A 55 -1.08 -7.54 -16.68
N SER A 56 -1.02 -6.96 -17.88
CA SER A 56 0.24 -6.47 -18.48
C SER A 56 0.73 -5.17 -17.85
N LYS A 57 -0.16 -4.41 -17.19
CA LYS A 57 0.15 -3.16 -16.50
C LYS A 57 -0.28 -3.21 -15.05
N LYS A 58 0.63 -2.83 -14.18
CA LYS A 58 0.40 -2.65 -12.75
C LYS A 58 0.33 -1.17 -12.42
N ILE A 59 -0.80 -0.70 -11.89
CA ILE A 59 -0.93 0.61 -11.25
C ILE A 59 -0.73 0.34 -9.75
N ASN A 60 0.45 0.72 -9.26
CA ASN A 60 0.87 0.41 -7.89
C ASN A 60 0.80 1.66 -7.03
N GLU A 61 0.08 1.55 -5.92
CA GLU A 61 -0.01 2.58 -4.90
C GLU A 61 0.28 2.00 -3.52
N ASP A 62 0.87 2.82 -2.65
CA ASP A 62 1.10 2.51 -1.25
C ASP A 62 0.23 3.44 -0.40
N ILE A 63 -0.72 2.89 0.29
CA ILE A 63 -1.62 3.61 1.17
C ILE A 63 -1.39 3.18 2.62
N THR A 64 -1.71 4.04 3.56
CA THR A 64 -1.60 3.70 4.99
C THR A 64 -2.86 4.12 5.71
N VAL A 65 -3.33 3.25 6.60
CA VAL A 65 -4.47 3.52 7.48
C VAL A 65 -4.11 3.15 8.93
N PRO A 66 -4.84 3.67 9.93
CA PRO A 66 -4.73 3.14 11.29
C PRO A 66 -4.92 1.62 11.30
N ARG A 67 -4.06 0.90 12.02
CA ARG A 67 -4.04 -0.59 12.01
C ARG A 67 -5.40 -1.22 12.34
N SER A 68 -6.18 -0.57 13.21
CA SER A 68 -7.50 -1.06 13.63
C SER A 68 -8.53 -1.14 12.49
N VAL A 69 -8.38 -0.31 11.45
CA VAL A 69 -9.30 -0.28 10.30
C VAL A 69 -8.74 -1.00 9.06
N LEU A 70 -7.55 -1.60 9.17
CA LEU A 70 -6.93 -2.35 8.06
C LEU A 70 -7.83 -3.48 7.51
N PRO A 71 -8.53 -4.29 8.33
CA PRO A 71 -9.46 -5.29 7.80
C PRO A 71 -10.62 -4.68 7.01
N GLU A 72 -11.12 -3.52 7.44
CA GLU A 72 -12.16 -2.76 6.72
C GLU A 72 -11.66 -2.26 5.38
N LEU A 73 -10.47 -1.66 5.35
CA LEU A 73 -9.81 -1.23 4.12
C LEU A 73 -9.73 -2.37 3.11
N LEU A 74 -9.21 -3.53 3.51
CA LEU A 74 -9.04 -4.68 2.61
C LEU A 74 -10.38 -5.22 2.09
N ARG A 75 -11.45 -5.22 2.91
CA ARG A 75 -12.80 -5.57 2.45
C ARG A 75 -13.30 -4.61 1.39
N ARG A 76 -13.18 -3.30 1.64
CA ARG A 76 -13.61 -2.25 0.69
C ARG A 76 -12.78 -2.26 -0.60
N ILE A 77 -11.47 -2.55 -0.54
CA ILE A 77 -10.65 -2.76 -1.75
C ILE A 77 -11.17 -3.94 -2.58
N ASN A 78 -11.57 -5.04 -1.94
CA ASN A 78 -12.18 -6.17 -2.64
C ASN A 78 -13.53 -5.80 -3.30
N ASP A 79 -14.31 -4.91 -2.68
CA ASP A 79 -15.55 -4.38 -3.28
C ASP A 79 -15.26 -3.52 -4.51
N VAL A 80 -14.23 -2.67 -4.45
CA VAL A 80 -13.74 -1.90 -5.60
C VAL A 80 -13.28 -2.83 -6.72
N ALA A 81 -12.51 -3.87 -6.38
CA ALA A 81 -12.04 -4.87 -7.36
C ALA A 81 -13.23 -5.54 -8.09
N ARG A 82 -14.28 -5.89 -7.36
CA ARG A 82 -15.51 -6.47 -7.94
C ARG A 82 -16.28 -5.45 -8.79
N LYS A 83 -16.45 -4.22 -8.30
CA LYS A 83 -17.18 -3.14 -8.98
C LYS A 83 -16.57 -2.79 -10.34
N TYR A 84 -15.26 -2.73 -10.41
CA TYR A 84 -14.52 -2.37 -11.62
C TYR A 84 -14.05 -3.58 -12.45
N GLU A 85 -14.36 -4.80 -12.00
CA GLU A 85 -13.97 -6.06 -12.64
C GLU A 85 -12.46 -6.18 -12.86
N VAL A 86 -11.66 -5.65 -11.91
CA VAL A 86 -10.20 -5.70 -11.94
C VAL A 86 -9.65 -6.60 -10.83
N LYS A 87 -8.40 -7.05 -10.98
CA LYS A 87 -7.68 -7.71 -9.90
C LYS A 87 -6.88 -6.68 -9.11
N VAL A 88 -6.98 -6.72 -7.78
CA VAL A 88 -6.27 -5.81 -6.89
C VAL A 88 -5.52 -6.61 -5.82
N PRO A 89 -4.45 -7.34 -6.19
CA PRO A 89 -3.61 -8.00 -5.19
C PRO A 89 -2.96 -6.99 -4.26
N CYS A 90 -3.08 -7.26 -2.95
CA CYS A 90 -2.54 -6.41 -1.89
C CYS A 90 -1.48 -7.17 -1.09
N PHE A 91 -0.41 -6.48 -0.72
CA PHE A 91 0.59 -6.93 0.25
C PHE A 91 1.18 -5.70 0.95
N GLY A 92 1.87 -5.87 2.06
CA GLY A 92 2.41 -4.69 2.73
C GLY A 92 2.97 -4.94 4.12
N HIS A 93 2.99 -3.88 4.91
CA HIS A 93 3.55 -3.83 6.26
C HIS A 93 2.41 -3.68 7.28
N THR A 94 1.76 -4.79 7.61
CA THR A 94 0.57 -4.81 8.49
C THR A 94 0.81 -4.12 9.84
N GLY A 95 2.04 -4.25 10.38
CA GLY A 95 2.45 -3.60 11.63
C GLY A 95 2.38 -2.08 11.59
N ASP A 96 2.52 -1.49 10.40
CA ASP A 96 2.52 -0.04 10.17
C ASP A 96 1.19 0.44 9.55
N GLY A 97 0.26 -0.47 9.23
CA GLY A 97 -0.97 -0.16 8.52
C GLY A 97 -0.78 0.17 7.03
N ASN A 98 0.43 -0.07 6.50
CA ASN A 98 0.78 0.20 5.10
C ASN A 98 0.37 -0.96 4.19
N VAL A 99 -0.28 -0.62 3.08
CA VAL A 99 -0.74 -1.57 2.05
C VAL A 99 -0.32 -1.10 0.67
N HIS A 100 0.45 -1.94 -0.01
CA HIS A 100 0.70 -1.80 -1.44
C HIS A 100 -0.48 -2.39 -2.19
N THR A 101 -1.27 -1.54 -2.81
CA THR A 101 -2.40 -1.92 -3.67
C THR A 101 -1.95 -1.94 -5.12
N ASN A 102 -2.29 -2.99 -5.83
CA ASN A 102 -1.82 -3.17 -7.20
C ASN A 102 -3.02 -3.42 -8.11
N VAL A 103 -3.54 -2.37 -8.74
CA VAL A 103 -4.61 -2.52 -9.73
C VAL A 103 -4.01 -3.04 -11.03
N MET A 104 -4.44 -4.25 -11.42
CA MET A 104 -3.94 -4.94 -12.60
C MET A 104 -4.87 -4.73 -13.77
N VAL A 105 -4.34 -4.22 -14.88
CA VAL A 105 -5.09 -3.91 -16.11
C VAL A 105 -4.30 -4.31 -17.35
N ASP A 106 -4.95 -4.33 -18.50
CA ASP A 106 -4.24 -4.38 -19.77
C ASP A 106 -3.72 -2.98 -20.14
N GLY A 107 -2.39 -2.83 -20.16
CA GLY A 107 -1.74 -1.56 -20.48
C GLY A 107 -1.87 -1.14 -21.95
N SER A 108 -2.29 -2.05 -22.84
CA SER A 108 -2.53 -1.76 -24.27
C SER A 108 -3.95 -1.27 -24.54
N ASP A 109 -4.88 -1.45 -23.57
CA ASP A 109 -6.28 -1.02 -23.69
C ASP A 109 -6.50 0.30 -22.92
N PRO A 110 -6.75 1.43 -23.62
CA PRO A 110 -7.03 2.71 -22.97
C PRO A 110 -8.26 2.68 -22.01
N LYS A 111 -9.26 1.84 -22.30
CA LYS A 111 -10.44 1.70 -21.43
C LYS A 111 -10.07 1.00 -20.13
N GLN A 112 -9.24 -0.03 -20.20
CA GLN A 112 -8.74 -0.70 -18.99
C GLN A 112 -7.86 0.23 -18.14
N LEU A 113 -7.04 1.08 -18.75
CA LEU A 113 -6.26 2.10 -18.04
C LEU A 113 -7.17 3.10 -17.33
N GLU A 114 -8.23 3.59 -18.00
CA GLU A 114 -9.20 4.50 -17.39
C GLU A 114 -9.92 3.84 -16.22
N ILE A 115 -10.35 2.59 -16.37
CA ILE A 115 -10.96 1.79 -15.29
C ILE A 115 -9.99 1.66 -14.11
N GLY A 116 -8.73 1.35 -14.38
CA GLY A 116 -7.69 1.24 -13.35
C GLY A 116 -7.50 2.54 -12.57
N HIS A 117 -7.48 3.69 -13.26
CA HIS A 117 -7.38 4.99 -12.60
C HIS A 117 -8.60 5.32 -11.74
N LYS A 118 -9.82 5.00 -12.22
CA LYS A 118 -11.05 5.17 -11.41
C LYS A 118 -11.04 4.28 -10.16
N ALA A 119 -10.57 3.05 -10.29
CA ALA A 119 -10.43 2.14 -9.15
C ALA A 119 -9.43 2.68 -8.12
N ILE A 120 -8.28 3.21 -8.55
CA ILE A 120 -7.29 3.85 -7.66
C ILE A 120 -7.88 5.08 -6.96
N GLU A 121 -8.57 5.95 -7.69
CA GLU A 121 -9.21 7.13 -7.09
C GLU A 121 -10.21 6.72 -5.99
N GLU A 122 -11.02 5.70 -6.23
CA GLU A 122 -11.97 5.20 -5.22
C GLU A 122 -11.25 4.59 -4.01
N ILE A 123 -10.14 3.84 -4.22
CA ILE A 123 -9.30 3.33 -3.13
C ILE A 123 -8.71 4.48 -2.31
N PHE A 124 -8.25 5.56 -2.92
CA PHE A 124 -7.75 6.73 -2.20
C PHE A 124 -8.85 7.41 -1.37
N ARG A 125 -10.08 7.56 -1.90
CA ARG A 125 -11.22 8.09 -1.14
C ARG A 125 -11.51 7.23 0.09
N ILE A 126 -11.60 5.91 -0.09
CA ILE A 126 -11.78 4.95 1.01
C ILE A 126 -10.68 5.10 2.05
N THR A 127 -9.44 5.25 1.62
CA THR A 127 -8.28 5.40 2.52
C THR A 127 -8.41 6.64 3.38
N VAL A 128 -8.74 7.79 2.78
CA VAL A 128 -8.92 9.06 3.51
C VAL A 128 -10.13 8.99 4.44
N GLU A 129 -11.26 8.42 4.01
CA GLU A 129 -12.45 8.20 4.85
C GLU A 129 -12.13 7.36 6.10
N LEU A 130 -11.21 6.42 5.99
CA LEU A 130 -10.75 5.59 7.11
C LEU A 130 -9.65 6.25 7.96
N GLY A 131 -9.39 7.55 7.74
CA GLY A 131 -8.37 8.31 8.48
C GLY A 131 -6.94 7.98 8.06
N GLY A 132 -6.77 7.49 6.84
CA GLY A 132 -5.49 7.13 6.26
C GLY A 132 -4.84 8.22 5.40
N THR A 133 -3.74 7.86 4.74
CA THR A 133 -2.94 8.74 3.89
C THR A 133 -2.71 8.12 2.51
N LEU A 134 -2.57 8.99 1.49
CA LEU A 134 -2.35 8.59 0.10
C LEU A 134 -0.97 7.93 -0.14
N SER A 135 -0.04 8.08 0.79
CA SER A 135 1.27 7.44 0.70
C SER A 135 1.75 7.02 2.08
N GLY A 136 2.23 5.78 2.17
CA GLY A 136 2.91 5.27 3.35
C GLY A 136 4.41 5.57 3.33
N GLU A 137 5.08 5.21 2.24
CA GLU A 137 6.55 5.28 2.13
C GLU A 137 7.05 5.80 0.76
N HIS A 138 6.26 5.70 -0.32
CA HIS A 138 6.72 6.06 -1.67
C HIS A 138 6.71 7.57 -1.95
N GLY A 139 5.96 8.35 -1.18
CA GLY A 139 5.72 9.78 -1.43
C GLY A 139 4.67 10.02 -2.52
N ILE A 140 4.37 11.28 -2.75
CA ILE A 140 3.32 11.72 -3.68
C ILE A 140 3.83 11.79 -5.12
N GLY A 141 4.96 12.45 -5.32
CA GLY A 141 5.57 12.63 -6.65
C GLY A 141 4.63 13.30 -7.65
N LEU A 142 4.59 12.75 -8.87
CA LEU A 142 3.69 13.18 -9.94
C LEU A 142 2.43 12.32 -10.02
N SER A 143 2.54 11.02 -9.74
CA SER A 143 1.44 10.06 -9.91
C SER A 143 0.28 10.31 -8.97
N LYS A 144 0.55 10.67 -7.73
CA LYS A 144 -0.46 10.96 -6.70
C LYS A 144 -0.83 12.44 -6.61
N ALA A 145 -0.07 13.34 -7.26
CA ALA A 145 -0.35 14.77 -7.24
C ALA A 145 -1.80 15.14 -7.62
N PRO A 146 -2.44 14.51 -8.63
CA PRO A 146 -3.84 14.78 -8.97
C PRO A 146 -4.84 14.45 -7.86
N PHE A 147 -4.47 13.61 -6.90
CA PHE A 147 -5.33 13.12 -5.82
C PHE A 147 -5.13 13.84 -4.49
N MET A 148 -4.22 14.82 -4.42
CA MET A 148 -3.94 15.59 -3.19
C MET A 148 -5.20 16.27 -2.65
N HIS A 149 -6.10 16.73 -3.52
CA HIS A 149 -7.39 17.33 -3.15
C HIS A 149 -8.33 16.39 -2.35
N LEU A 150 -8.09 15.08 -2.37
CA LEU A 150 -8.85 14.11 -1.58
C LEU A 150 -8.44 14.12 -0.10
N ALA A 151 -7.18 14.44 0.17
CA ALA A 151 -6.57 14.34 1.50
C ALA A 151 -6.31 15.72 2.15
N PHE A 152 -6.23 16.79 1.37
CA PHE A 152 -5.84 18.11 1.84
C PHE A 152 -6.80 19.19 1.35
N THR A 153 -7.10 20.15 2.22
CA THR A 153 -7.85 21.36 1.89
C THR A 153 -6.99 22.31 1.04
N GLU A 154 -7.64 23.31 0.41
CA GLU A 154 -6.89 24.33 -0.35
C GLU A 154 -5.97 25.17 0.55
N GLU A 155 -6.36 25.41 1.81
CA GLU A 155 -5.55 26.11 2.80
C GLU A 155 -4.28 25.32 3.11
N GLU A 156 -4.37 24.01 3.30
CA GLU A 156 -3.22 23.14 3.52
C GLU A 156 -2.33 23.07 2.28
N MET A 157 -2.90 23.00 1.09
CA MET A 157 -2.17 23.05 -0.18
C MET A 157 -1.43 24.38 -0.36
N ASN A 158 -2.04 25.51 0.06
CA ASN A 158 -1.40 26.82 0.05
C ASN A 158 -0.20 26.86 1.02
N LEU A 159 -0.34 26.28 2.20
CA LEU A 159 0.78 26.15 3.15
C LEU A 159 1.94 25.34 2.55
N PHE A 160 1.66 24.23 1.86
CA PHE A 160 2.70 23.47 1.16
C PHE A 160 3.40 24.30 0.09
N ARG A 161 2.66 25.08 -0.70
CA ARG A 161 3.23 26.00 -1.72
C ARG A 161 4.10 27.09 -1.09
N ASP A 162 3.68 27.64 0.06
CA ASP A 162 4.48 28.66 0.76
C ASP A 162 5.78 28.10 1.32
N ILE A 163 5.73 26.89 1.91
CA ILE A 163 6.92 26.17 2.36
C ILE A 163 7.84 25.90 1.17
N LYS A 164 7.29 25.37 0.07
CA LYS A 164 8.06 25.12 -1.17
C LYS A 164 8.74 26.39 -1.66
N ARG A 165 8.03 27.51 -1.72
CA ARG A 165 8.53 28.81 -2.19
C ARG A 165 9.63 29.38 -1.28
N ALA A 166 9.51 29.15 0.04
CA ALA A 166 10.51 29.60 0.99
C ALA A 166 11.89 28.90 0.79
N PHE A 167 11.88 27.61 0.41
CA PHE A 167 13.09 26.83 0.17
C PHE A 167 13.56 26.86 -1.28
N ASP A 168 12.67 27.06 -2.23
CA ASP A 168 12.95 27.02 -3.65
C ASP A 168 12.20 28.14 -4.41
N PRO A 169 12.60 29.40 -4.20
CA PRO A 169 11.92 30.55 -4.78
C PRO A 169 11.93 30.56 -6.32
N ASN A 170 12.89 29.87 -6.93
CA ASN A 170 13.03 29.78 -8.39
C ASN A 170 12.36 28.52 -8.98
N ASN A 171 11.76 27.68 -8.14
CA ASN A 171 11.10 26.41 -8.51
C ASN A 171 11.96 25.50 -9.41
N ILE A 172 13.23 25.33 -9.04
CA ILE A 172 14.19 24.47 -9.76
C ILE A 172 14.33 23.08 -9.15
N LEU A 173 13.89 22.88 -7.89
CA LEU A 173 13.97 21.62 -7.17
C LEU A 173 12.68 20.82 -7.37
N ASN A 174 12.73 19.76 -8.17
CA ASN A 174 11.60 18.86 -8.41
C ASN A 174 10.29 19.59 -8.80
N PRO A 175 10.29 20.43 -9.85
CA PRO A 175 9.12 21.21 -10.22
C PRO A 175 7.92 20.30 -10.56
N GLY A 176 6.72 20.72 -10.12
CA GLY A 176 5.45 20.00 -10.35
C GLY A 176 5.22 18.75 -9.51
N LYS A 177 6.15 18.37 -8.63
CA LYS A 177 5.90 17.29 -7.65
C LYS A 177 4.89 17.77 -6.61
N MET A 178 4.03 16.85 -6.14
CA MET A 178 3.00 17.12 -5.13
C MET A 178 1.97 18.20 -5.53
N ALA A 179 1.83 18.51 -6.81
CA ALA A 179 1.04 19.64 -7.33
C ALA A 179 1.52 21.01 -6.82
N LEU A 180 2.84 21.15 -6.59
CA LEU A 180 3.50 22.38 -6.11
C LEU A 180 4.35 23.04 -7.19
#